data_dbd81614ccb547a870136c44a42085f5
#
_entry.id   dbd81614ccb547a870136c44a42085f5
#
_cell.length_a   1.000
_cell.length_b   1.000
_cell.length_c   1.000
_cell.angle_alpha   90.00
_cell.angle_beta   90.00
_cell.angle_gamma   90.00
#
_symmetry.space_group_name_H-M   'P 1'
#
loop_
_entity.id
_entity.type
_entity.pdbx_description
1 polymer ?
#
loop_
_entity_poly.entity_id
_entity_poly.type
_entity_poly.pdbx_seq_one_letter_code
_entity_poly.pdbx_strand_id
1 'polypeptide(L)' 'MLSSLSAAEIKHAIVTEDVATVQSIKGIGTKTAARAIIELKDKL' A
#
# COMPACT_ATOMS: atom_id res chain seq x y z
N MET A 1 -2.12 -9.48 20.03
CA MET A 1 -1.16 -9.07 19.00
C MET A 1 -1.88 -8.65 17.73
N LEU A 2 -1.57 -7.50 17.24
CA LEU A 2 -2.20 -7.02 16.02
C LEU A 2 -1.54 -7.61 14.79
N SER A 3 -2.35 -8.11 13.89
CA SER A 3 -1.85 -8.66 12.65
C SER A 3 -2.24 -7.80 11.45
N SER A 4 -3.11 -6.84 11.65
CA SER A 4 -3.53 -5.98 10.56
C SER A 4 -2.86 -4.62 10.69
N LEU A 5 -2.63 -3.98 9.54
CA LEU A 5 -2.00 -2.68 9.52
C LEU A 5 -3.03 -1.59 9.80
N SER A 6 -2.58 -0.56 10.48
CA SER A 6 -3.45 0.59 10.73
C SER A 6 -3.50 1.46 9.48
N ALA A 7 -4.47 2.38 9.47
CA ALA A 7 -4.59 3.30 8.34
C ALA A 7 -3.32 4.12 8.14
N ALA A 8 -2.66 4.49 9.24
CA ALA A 8 -1.43 5.26 9.16
C ALA A 8 -0.32 4.46 8.48
N GLU A 9 -0.26 3.17 8.75
CA GLU A 9 0.77 2.34 8.14
C GLU A 9 0.52 2.14 6.65
N ILE A 10 -0.73 1.99 6.28
CA ILE A 10 -1.08 1.87 4.87
C ILE A 10 -0.74 3.16 4.14
N LYS A 11 -1.07 4.29 4.73
CA LYS A 11 -0.74 5.58 4.13
C LYS A 11 0.77 5.74 3.99
N HIS A 12 1.52 5.32 4.99
CA HIS A 12 2.98 5.40 4.94
C HIS A 12 3.53 4.55 3.80
N ALA A 13 2.98 3.35 3.63
CA ALA A 13 3.41 2.47 2.55
C ALA A 13 3.14 3.11 1.19
N ILE A 14 2.02 3.80 1.07
CA ILE A 14 1.68 4.47 -0.17
C ILE A 14 2.63 5.65 -0.44
N VAL A 15 2.85 6.46 0.58
CA VAL A 15 3.71 7.65 0.43
C VAL A 15 5.15 7.26 0.11
N THR A 16 5.63 6.19 0.72
CA THR A 16 6.99 5.72 0.46
C THR A 16 7.05 4.78 -0.74
N GLU A 17 5.90 4.52 -1.38
CA GLU A 17 5.82 3.63 -2.53
C GLU A 17 6.34 2.24 -2.21
N ASP A 18 5.92 1.72 -1.06
CA ASP A 18 6.34 0.41 -0.60
C ASP A 18 5.47 -0.65 -1.25
N VAL A 19 5.83 -1.03 -2.47
CA VAL A 19 5.05 -1.97 -3.25
C VAL A 19 4.92 -3.31 -2.53
N ALA A 20 5.99 -3.76 -1.89
CA ALA A 20 5.96 -5.05 -1.21
C ALA A 20 4.90 -5.09 -0.11
N THR A 21 4.80 -4.01 0.66
CA THR A 21 3.80 -3.94 1.71
C THR A 21 2.39 -3.91 1.13
N VAL A 22 2.19 -3.12 0.09
CA VAL A 22 0.87 -3.02 -0.53
C VAL A 22 0.47 -4.36 -1.14
N GLN A 23 1.41 -5.06 -1.77
CA GLN A 23 1.14 -6.39 -2.30
C GLN A 23 0.68 -7.34 -1.20
N SER A 24 1.36 -7.31 -0.08
CA SER A 24 1.06 -8.20 1.03
C SER A 24 -0.33 -7.90 1.61
N ILE A 25 -0.65 -6.63 1.74
CA ILE A 25 -1.94 -6.23 2.31
C ILE A 25 -3.09 -6.64 1.41
N LYS A 26 -2.95 -6.39 0.12
CA LYS A 26 -4.05 -6.60 -0.81
C LYS A 26 -4.00 -7.94 -1.52
N GLY A 27 -2.88 -8.63 -1.47
CA GLY A 27 -2.73 -9.91 -2.16
C GLY A 27 -2.77 -9.77 -3.66
N ILE A 28 -2.23 -8.68 -4.18
CA ILE A 28 -2.23 -8.38 -5.61
C ILE A 28 -0.82 -8.45 -6.17
N GLY A 29 -0.72 -8.37 -7.49
CA GLY A 29 0.58 -8.42 -8.15
C GLY A 29 1.33 -7.10 -8.05
N THR A 30 2.62 -7.15 -8.43
CA THR A 30 3.48 -5.97 -8.34
C THR A 30 2.95 -4.82 -9.19
N LYS A 31 2.53 -5.11 -10.40
CA LYS A 31 2.03 -4.08 -11.29
C LYS A 31 0.79 -3.40 -10.71
N THR A 32 -0.14 -4.22 -10.21
CA THR A 32 -1.37 -3.68 -9.64
C THR A 32 -1.07 -2.87 -8.39
N ALA A 33 -0.15 -3.35 -7.57
CA ALA A 33 0.22 -2.63 -6.36
C ALA A 33 0.85 -1.28 -6.69
N ALA A 34 1.74 -1.26 -7.68
CA ALA A 34 2.38 0.00 -8.07
C ALA A 34 1.35 1.00 -8.57
N ARG A 35 0.42 0.52 -9.38
CA ARG A 35 -0.62 1.40 -9.91
C ARG A 35 -1.53 1.91 -8.79
N ALA A 36 -1.87 1.03 -7.86
CA ALA A 36 -2.70 1.42 -6.73
C ALA A 36 -2.01 2.52 -5.91
N ILE A 37 -0.71 2.40 -5.72
CA ILE A 37 0.05 3.39 -4.99
C ILE A 37 -0.02 4.75 -5.71
N ILE A 38 0.17 4.74 -7.02
CA ILE A 38 0.14 5.98 -7.80
C ILE A 38 -1.21 6.65 -7.68
N GLU A 39 -2.28 5.89 -7.83
CA GLU A 39 -3.63 6.45 -7.77
C GLU A 39 -3.96 6.94 -6.37
N LEU A 40 -3.56 6.22 -5.36
CA LEU A 40 -3.84 6.62 -3.99
C LEU A 40 -3.03 7.85 -3.59
N LYS A 41 -1.79 7.92 -4.04
CA LYS A 41 -0.97 9.10 -3.78
C LYS A 41 -1.60 10.35 -4.37
N ASP A 42 -2.19 10.20 -5.52
CA ASP A 42 -2.81 11.35 -6.19
C ASP A 42 -3.98 11.88 -5.39
N LYS A 43 -4.59 11.02 -4.59
CA LYS A 43 -5.75 11.41 -3.79
C LYS A 43 -5.40 11.88 -2.39
N LEU A 44 -4.18 11.66 -1.96
CA LEU A 44 -3.79 12.07 -0.61
C LEU A 44 -3.53 13.57 -0.46
#